data_c0c1fec426702d853935301a0e118b49
#
_entry.id   c0c1fec426702d853935301a0e118b49
#
_cell.length_a   1.000
_cell.length_b   1.000
_cell.length_c   1.000
_cell.angle_alpha   90.00
_cell.angle_beta   90.00
_cell.angle_gamma   90.00
#
_symmetry.space_group_name_H-M   'P 1'
#
loop_
_entity.id
_entity.type
_entity.pdbx_description
1 polymer ?
#
loop_
_entity_poly.entity_id
_entity_poly.type
_entity_poly.pdbx_seq_one_letter_code
_entity_poly.pdbx_strand_id
1 'polypeptide(L)'
;MFGFGDMANLMKNFGSLQANLKQAKEELQTAVVTGKDPSEKVAVELTGSLQVQAVHIDPSLLSPENAVVLEAACSAAMQSALVQFKELSAQKFSAATGVDVSGMMP
;
A
#
# COMPACT_ATOMS: atom_id res chain seq x y z
N MET A 1 -22.30 -29.80 -2.81
CA MET A 1 -23.65 -29.23 -2.67
C MET A 1 -23.78 -28.58 -1.29
N PHE A 2 -24.30 -27.37 -1.24
CA PHE A 2 -24.47 -26.66 0.02
C PHE A 2 -25.74 -27.13 0.73
N GLY A 3 -25.61 -27.58 1.98
CA GLY A 3 -26.74 -27.85 2.87
C GLY A 3 -26.97 -26.66 3.81
N PHE A 4 -27.96 -26.78 4.68
CA PHE A 4 -28.27 -25.74 5.66
C PHE A 4 -27.12 -25.47 6.61
N GLY A 5 -26.34 -26.49 6.97
CA GLY A 5 -25.18 -26.33 7.81
C GLY A 5 -24.09 -25.48 7.15
N ASP A 6 -23.90 -25.66 5.83
CA ASP A 6 -22.92 -24.89 5.07
C ASP A 6 -23.33 -23.43 4.95
N MET A 7 -24.64 -23.17 4.76
CA MET A 7 -25.16 -21.82 4.70
C MET A 7 -25.00 -21.10 6.04
N ALA A 8 -25.26 -21.79 7.14
CA ALA A 8 -25.09 -21.24 8.48
C ALA A 8 -23.63 -20.89 8.76
N ASN A 9 -22.70 -21.76 8.34
CA ASN A 9 -21.27 -21.51 8.46
C ASN A 9 -20.84 -20.34 7.59
N LEU A 10 -21.34 -20.23 6.37
CA LEU A 10 -21.05 -19.08 5.49
C LEU A 10 -21.52 -17.77 6.11
N MET A 11 -22.73 -17.73 6.67
CA MET A 11 -23.26 -16.54 7.30
C MET A 11 -22.47 -16.17 8.56
N LYS A 12 -22.05 -17.14 9.33
CA LYS A 12 -21.22 -16.94 10.52
C LYS A 12 -19.85 -16.41 10.14
N ASN A 13 -19.24 -16.99 9.10
CA ASN A 13 -17.94 -16.59 8.61
C ASN A 13 -18.00 -15.21 7.93
N PHE A 14 -19.14 -14.87 7.32
CA PHE A 14 -19.32 -13.57 6.66
C PHE A 14 -19.20 -12.41 7.67
N GLY A 15 -19.81 -12.56 8.85
CA GLY A 15 -19.69 -11.55 9.89
C GLY A 15 -18.23 -11.35 10.34
N SER A 16 -17.50 -12.45 10.53
CA SER A 16 -16.07 -12.41 10.86
C SER A 16 -15.26 -11.77 9.74
N LEU A 17 -15.58 -12.09 8.50
CA LEU A 17 -14.92 -11.54 7.33
C LEU A 17 -15.10 -10.03 7.24
N GLN A 18 -16.32 -9.55 7.48
CA GLN A 18 -16.59 -8.10 7.49
C GLN A 18 -15.79 -7.39 8.57
N ALA A 19 -15.73 -7.96 9.78
CA ALA A 19 -14.96 -7.39 10.89
C ALA A 19 -13.48 -7.35 10.55
N ASN A 20 -12.95 -8.43 9.97
CA ASN A 20 -11.55 -8.52 9.57
C ASN A 20 -11.20 -7.53 8.48
N LEU A 21 -12.08 -7.35 7.49
CA LEU A 21 -11.88 -6.37 6.42
C LEU A 21 -11.90 -4.94 6.94
N LYS A 22 -12.80 -4.63 7.86
CA LYS A 22 -12.87 -3.32 8.50
C LYS A 22 -11.58 -3.03 9.26
N GLN A 23 -11.10 -4.00 10.03
CA GLN A 23 -9.85 -3.86 10.77
C GLN A 23 -8.67 -3.68 9.83
N ALA A 24 -8.60 -4.46 8.76
CA ALA A 24 -7.54 -4.35 7.75
C ALA A 24 -7.53 -2.97 7.10
N LYS A 25 -8.71 -2.44 6.79
CA LYS A 25 -8.84 -1.10 6.22
C LYS A 25 -8.35 -0.03 7.20
N GLU A 26 -8.73 -0.13 8.47
CA GLU A 26 -8.29 0.82 9.50
C GLU A 26 -6.77 0.77 9.69
N GLU A 27 -6.20 -0.43 9.75
CA GLU A 27 -4.75 -0.60 9.87
C GLU A 27 -4.02 -0.04 8.65
N LEU A 28 -4.57 -0.26 7.46
CA LEU A 28 -3.99 0.24 6.22
C LEU A 28 -3.99 1.77 6.19
N GLN A 29 -5.08 2.41 6.63
CA GLN A 29 -5.21 3.87 6.62
C GLN A 29 -4.16 4.55 7.49
N THR A 30 -3.71 3.91 8.56
CA THR A 30 -2.71 4.46 9.47
C THR A 30 -1.27 4.02 9.13
N ALA A 31 -1.12 3.06 8.24
CA ALA A 31 0.19 2.59 7.81
C ALA A 31 0.88 3.63 6.93
N VAL A 32 2.20 3.67 7.00
CA VAL A 32 3.02 4.56 6.18
C VAL A 32 4.02 3.71 5.42
N VAL A 33 4.09 3.94 4.11
CA VAL A 33 5.13 3.36 3.26
C VAL A 33 6.08 4.47 2.82
N THR A 34 7.35 4.15 2.67
CA THR A 34 8.37 5.10 2.22
C THR A 34 8.99 4.58 0.94
N GLY A 35 8.80 5.33 -0.15
CA GLY A 35 9.44 5.04 -1.42
C GLY A 35 10.66 5.93 -1.60
N LYS A 36 11.72 5.36 -2.15
CA LYS A 36 12.96 6.10 -2.42
C LYS A 36 13.41 5.84 -3.85
N ASP A 37 14.07 6.82 -4.45
CA ASP A 37 14.76 6.61 -5.71
C ASP A 37 16.01 5.76 -5.49
N PRO A 38 16.64 5.21 -6.56
CA PRO A 38 17.82 4.35 -6.40
C PRO A 38 18.99 5.00 -5.69
N SER A 39 19.15 6.32 -5.81
CA SER A 39 20.22 7.06 -5.11
C SER A 39 19.88 7.40 -3.67
N GLU A 40 18.65 7.14 -3.24
CA GLU A 40 18.10 7.48 -1.94
C GLU A 40 18.13 8.98 -1.60
N LYS A 41 18.17 9.82 -2.64
CA LYS A 41 18.17 11.29 -2.46
C LYS A 41 16.79 11.90 -2.41
N VAL A 42 15.78 11.16 -2.86
CA VAL A 42 14.37 11.56 -2.75
C VAL A 42 13.62 10.44 -2.06
N ALA A 43 12.83 10.81 -1.07
CA ALA A 43 11.95 9.87 -0.36
C ALA A 43 10.54 10.44 -0.30
N VAL A 44 9.55 9.60 -0.53
CA VAL A 44 8.13 9.96 -0.44
C VAL A 44 7.48 9.06 0.60
N GLU A 45 6.83 9.68 1.58
CA GLU A 45 6.05 8.96 2.59
C GLU A 45 4.58 9.04 2.21
N LEU A 46 3.97 7.88 2.06
CA LEU A 46 2.59 7.72 1.61
C LEU A 46 1.80 6.94 2.63
N THR A 47 0.63 7.44 3.00
CA THR A 47 -0.26 6.69 3.90
C THR A 47 -1.06 5.64 3.12
N GLY A 48 -1.65 4.69 3.85
CA GLY A 48 -2.51 3.68 3.24
C GLY A 48 -3.82 4.24 2.69
N SER A 49 -4.16 5.49 3.01
CA SER A 49 -5.28 6.21 2.39
C SER A 49 -4.85 7.00 1.16
N LEU A 50 -3.62 6.76 0.66
CA LEU A 50 -3.04 7.39 -0.52
C LEU A 50 -2.86 8.90 -0.35
N GLN A 51 -2.56 9.34 0.86
CA GLN A 51 -2.19 10.72 1.13
C GLN A 51 -0.68 10.83 1.24
N VAL A 52 -0.11 11.83 0.59
CA VAL A 52 1.32 12.10 0.71
C VAL A 52 1.54 12.77 2.06
N GLN A 53 2.28 12.11 2.94
CA GLN A 53 2.58 12.63 4.27
C GLN A 53 3.80 13.54 4.26
N ALA A 54 4.83 13.18 3.50
CA ALA A 54 6.06 13.96 3.40
C ALA A 54 6.81 13.65 2.11
N VAL A 55 7.56 14.63 1.64
CA VAL A 55 8.52 14.46 0.55
C VAL A 55 9.85 15.02 1.04
N HIS A 56 10.89 14.19 1.01
CA HIS A 56 12.23 14.59 1.43
C HIS A 56 13.13 14.62 0.21
N ILE A 57 13.83 15.72 0.02
CA ILE A 57 14.72 15.91 -1.12
C ILE A 57 16.10 16.30 -0.58
N ASP A 58 17.14 15.56 -1.00
CA ASP A 58 18.51 15.91 -0.67
C ASP A 58 18.84 17.27 -1.31
N PRO A 59 19.37 18.23 -0.54
CA PRO A 59 19.70 19.56 -1.06
C PRO A 59 20.66 19.54 -2.24
N SER A 60 21.47 18.51 -2.40
CA SER A 60 22.40 18.40 -3.54
C SER A 60 21.69 18.37 -4.89
N LEU A 61 20.39 18.05 -4.93
CA LEU A 61 19.60 18.04 -6.16
C LEU A 61 18.92 19.38 -6.45
N LEU A 62 19.06 20.37 -5.56
CA LEU A 62 18.34 21.64 -5.66
C LEU A 62 19.16 22.70 -6.43
N SER A 63 19.63 22.33 -7.61
CA SER A 63 20.28 23.27 -8.53
C SER A 63 19.71 23.10 -9.92
N PRO A 64 19.75 24.16 -10.75
CA PRO A 64 19.17 24.07 -12.09
C PRO A 64 19.76 22.94 -12.96
N GLU A 65 21.04 22.64 -12.79
CA GLU A 65 21.72 21.59 -13.53
C GLU A 65 21.13 20.20 -13.22
N ASN A 66 20.55 20.04 -12.04
CA ASN A 66 20.01 18.76 -11.58
C ASN A 66 18.51 18.63 -11.77
N ALA A 67 17.86 19.55 -12.46
CA ALA A 67 16.40 19.54 -12.62
C ALA A 67 15.87 18.22 -13.20
N VAL A 68 16.49 17.72 -14.26
CA VAL A 68 16.07 16.46 -14.89
C VAL A 68 16.33 15.27 -13.97
N VAL A 69 17.45 15.27 -13.26
CA VAL A 69 17.79 14.23 -12.28
C VAL A 69 16.76 14.23 -11.14
N LEU A 70 16.38 15.41 -10.65
CA LEU A 70 15.39 15.57 -9.59
C LEU A 70 14.02 15.05 -10.05
N GLU A 71 13.60 15.39 -11.26
CA GLU A 71 12.33 14.91 -11.80
C GLU A 71 12.28 13.39 -11.85
N ALA A 72 13.35 12.78 -12.38
CA ALA A 72 13.45 11.32 -12.46
C ALA A 72 13.47 10.67 -11.08
N ALA A 73 14.17 11.26 -10.13
CA ALA A 73 14.25 10.76 -8.75
C ALA A 73 12.90 10.85 -8.05
N CYS A 74 12.16 11.94 -8.23
CA CYS A 74 10.82 12.09 -7.69
C CYS A 74 9.87 11.03 -8.23
N SER A 75 9.93 10.80 -9.55
CA SER A 75 9.11 9.78 -10.20
C SER A 75 9.42 8.38 -9.66
N ALA A 76 10.71 8.05 -9.54
CA ALA A 76 11.14 6.75 -9.02
C ALA A 76 10.72 6.55 -7.57
N ALA A 77 10.88 7.58 -6.73
CA ALA A 77 10.48 7.51 -5.32
C ALA A 77 8.97 7.31 -5.18
N MET A 78 8.17 8.04 -5.95
CA MET A 78 6.73 7.90 -5.95
C MET A 78 6.31 6.51 -6.42
N GLN A 79 6.92 6.01 -7.50
CA GLN A 79 6.62 4.66 -8.01
C GLN A 79 6.94 3.60 -6.97
N SER A 80 8.07 3.73 -6.28
CA SER A 80 8.46 2.82 -5.19
C SER A 80 7.42 2.82 -4.07
N ALA A 81 6.95 4.00 -3.66
CA ALA A 81 5.92 4.12 -2.63
C ALA A 81 4.61 3.44 -3.06
N LEU A 82 4.20 3.63 -4.31
CA LEU A 82 2.99 3.02 -4.84
C LEU A 82 3.08 1.50 -4.91
N VAL A 83 4.24 0.97 -5.30
CA VAL A 83 4.48 -0.48 -5.31
C VAL A 83 4.37 -1.04 -3.89
N GLN A 84 5.01 -0.39 -2.93
CA GLN A 84 4.94 -0.80 -1.53
C GLN A 84 3.51 -0.74 -0.98
N PHE A 85 2.76 0.29 -1.37
CA PHE A 85 1.35 0.41 -0.99
C PHE A 85 0.53 -0.77 -1.53
N LYS A 86 0.73 -1.14 -2.80
CA LYS A 86 0.03 -2.29 -3.41
C LYS A 86 0.35 -3.58 -2.68
N GLU A 87 1.62 -3.80 -2.37
CA GLU A 87 2.05 -4.99 -1.63
C GLU A 87 1.44 -5.04 -0.23
N LEU A 88 1.47 -3.92 0.49
CA LEU A 88 0.90 -3.83 1.83
C LEU A 88 -0.62 -4.05 1.80
N SER A 89 -1.30 -3.45 0.84
CA SER A 89 -2.73 -3.61 0.62
C SER A 89 -3.10 -5.08 0.40
N ALA A 90 -2.34 -5.76 -0.48
CA ALA A 90 -2.55 -7.18 -0.78
C ALA A 90 -2.31 -8.04 0.47
N GLN A 91 -1.26 -7.75 1.24
CA GLN A 91 -0.96 -8.49 2.47
C GLN A 91 -2.07 -8.34 3.51
N LYS A 92 -2.57 -7.11 3.70
CA LYS A 92 -3.65 -6.85 4.65
C LYS A 92 -4.94 -7.53 4.23
N PHE A 93 -5.26 -7.50 2.94
CA PHE A 93 -6.44 -8.17 2.41
C PHE A 93 -6.32 -9.69 2.55
N SER A 94 -5.18 -10.27 2.19
CA SER A 94 -4.92 -11.69 2.33
C SER A 94 -5.03 -12.15 3.78
N ALA A 95 -4.46 -11.38 4.71
CA ALA A 95 -4.54 -11.69 6.14
C ALA A 95 -5.98 -11.62 6.65
N ALA A 96 -6.78 -10.68 6.15
CA ALA A 96 -8.16 -10.50 6.58
C ALA A 96 -9.10 -11.56 6.04
N THR A 97 -8.87 -12.03 4.81
CA THR A 97 -9.78 -12.94 4.08
C THR A 97 -9.28 -14.36 4.00
N GLY A 98 -7.97 -14.58 4.18
CA GLY A 98 -7.35 -15.88 3.92
C GLY A 98 -7.16 -16.17 2.43
N VAL A 99 -7.38 -15.19 1.57
CA VAL A 99 -7.26 -15.34 0.12
C VAL A 99 -6.05 -14.56 -0.39
N ASP A 100 -5.17 -15.23 -1.13
CA ASP A 100 -4.03 -14.55 -1.74
C ASP A 100 -4.48 -13.81 -3.00
N VAL A 101 -4.39 -12.49 -2.95
CA VAL A 101 -4.78 -11.61 -4.05
C VAL A 101 -3.59 -10.93 -4.71
N SER A 102 -2.37 -11.30 -4.34
CA SER A 102 -1.16 -10.66 -4.87
C SER A 102 -1.04 -10.79 -6.38
N GLY A 103 -1.47 -11.92 -6.95
CA GLY A 103 -1.48 -12.14 -8.39
C GLY A 103 -2.61 -11.44 -9.14
N MET A 104 -3.58 -10.87 -8.42
CA MET A 104 -4.74 -10.19 -8.99
C MET A 104 -4.54 -8.66 -9.07
N MET A 105 -3.53 -8.14 -8.43
CA MET A 105 -3.24 -6.71 -8.43
C MET A 105 -2.34 -6.35 -9.62
N PRO A 106 -2.64 -5.24 -10.29
CA PRO A 106 -1.83 -4.79 -11.43
C PRO A 106 -0.42 -4.35 -11.02
#